data_c98d2efc9bf21b0330dbe3113b9fd8e6
#
_entry.id   c98d2efc9bf21b0330dbe3113b9fd8e6
#
_cell.length_a   1.000
_cell.length_b   1.000
_cell.length_c   1.000
_cell.angle_alpha   90.00
_cell.angle_beta   90.00
_cell.angle_gamma   90.00
#
_symmetry.space_group_name_H-M   'P 1'
#
loop_
_entity.id
_entity.type
_entity.pdbx_description
1 polymer ?
#
loop_
_entity_poly.entity_id
_entity_poly.type
_entity_poly.pdbx_seq_one_letter_code
_entity_poly.pdbx_strand_id
1 'polypeptide(L)'
;MREFTHLSLLNQEWKERLEVYEQVHLGTDAHEASNQERSEKDMHNQTEFVYGEIVFLYFVPLLEYVKPKPGEIFWDLGCGAGKPLITASLAYPELKVCKGIELLGNLVTLGRQIADSQKKLCQERNI
;
A
#
# COMPACT_ATOMS: atom_id res chain seq x y z
N MET A 1 11.55 23.04 -0.58
CA MET A 1 10.62 22.03 -1.14
C MET A 1 11.18 21.63 -2.48
N ARG A 2 11.80 20.46 -2.58
CA ARG A 2 12.11 19.94 -3.92
C ARG A 2 10.79 19.73 -4.60
N GLU A 3 10.56 20.42 -5.71
CA GLU A 3 9.48 20.07 -6.60
C GLU A 3 9.59 18.58 -6.86
N PHE A 4 8.57 17.83 -6.46
CA PHE A 4 8.40 16.46 -6.88
C PHE A 4 8.13 16.55 -8.37
N THR A 5 9.22 16.76 -9.09
CA THR A 5 9.12 16.86 -10.52
C THR A 5 8.66 15.50 -11.01
N HIS A 6 7.62 15.48 -11.82
CA HIS A 6 7.24 14.35 -12.67
C HIS A 6 8.45 13.60 -13.29
N LEU A 7 9.62 14.21 -13.26
CA LEU A 7 10.88 13.69 -13.78
C LEU A 7 11.41 12.48 -13.03
N SER A 8 11.27 12.39 -11.70
CA SER A 8 11.66 11.18 -10.96
C SER A 8 10.74 10.00 -11.22
N LEU A 9 9.46 10.27 -11.49
CA LEU A 9 8.48 9.25 -11.90
C LEU A 9 8.63 8.84 -13.38
N LEU A 10 9.44 9.54 -14.16
CA LEU A 10 9.76 9.19 -15.55
C LEU A 10 10.96 8.23 -15.66
N ASN A 11 11.68 7.99 -14.57
CA ASN A 11 12.71 6.97 -14.51
C ASN A 11 12.07 5.59 -14.73
N GLN A 12 12.72 4.74 -15.54
CA GLN A 12 12.25 3.38 -15.86
C GLN A 12 11.96 2.56 -14.60
N GLU A 13 12.80 2.66 -13.59
CA GLU A 13 12.66 1.96 -12.31
C GLU A 13 11.35 2.32 -11.58
N TRP A 14 10.99 3.61 -11.56
CA TRP A 14 9.74 4.06 -10.97
C TRP A 14 8.51 3.66 -11.78
N LYS A 15 8.62 3.65 -13.10
CA LYS A 15 7.54 3.16 -13.97
C LYS A 15 7.23 1.70 -13.70
N GLU A 16 8.25 0.85 -13.60
CA GLU A 16 8.09 -0.57 -13.30
C GLU A 16 7.45 -0.79 -11.92
N ARG A 17 7.85 -0.02 -10.93
CA ARG A 17 7.26 -0.08 -9.58
C ARG A 17 5.81 0.36 -9.56
N LEU A 18 5.48 1.45 -10.25
CA LEU A 18 4.10 1.93 -10.39
C LEU A 18 3.23 0.90 -11.14
N GLU A 19 3.74 0.30 -12.20
CA GLU A 19 3.02 -0.76 -12.94
C GLU A 19 2.72 -1.97 -12.04
N VAL A 20 3.68 -2.40 -11.21
CA VAL A 20 3.44 -3.47 -10.23
C VAL A 20 2.35 -3.05 -9.25
N TYR A 21 2.43 -1.83 -8.70
CA TYR A 21 1.42 -1.30 -7.78
C TYR A 21 0.02 -1.31 -8.42
N GLU A 22 -0.11 -0.79 -9.63
CA GLU A 22 -1.39 -0.75 -10.35
C GLU A 22 -1.92 -2.16 -10.64
N GLN A 23 -1.06 -3.05 -11.08
CA GLN A 23 -1.44 -4.42 -11.44
C GLN A 23 -1.92 -5.23 -10.22
N VAL A 24 -1.27 -5.12 -9.07
CA VAL A 24 -1.70 -5.88 -7.87
C VAL A 24 -2.99 -5.36 -7.25
N HIS A 25 -3.35 -4.11 -7.53
CA HIS A 25 -4.62 -3.53 -7.08
C HIS A 25 -5.75 -3.64 -8.11
N LEU A 26 -5.44 -4.10 -9.32
CA LEU A 26 -6.43 -4.26 -10.37
C LEU A 26 -7.51 -5.28 -9.97
N GLY A 27 -8.78 -4.88 -10.07
CA GLY A 27 -9.91 -5.73 -9.70
C GLY A 27 -10.11 -5.92 -8.19
N THR A 28 -9.37 -5.20 -7.34
CA THR A 28 -9.58 -5.20 -5.89
C THR A 28 -10.51 -4.05 -5.49
N ASP A 29 -11.42 -4.30 -4.56
CA ASP A 29 -12.31 -3.28 -4.01
C ASP A 29 -12.28 -3.32 -2.48
N ALA A 30 -11.36 -2.53 -1.91
CA ALA A 30 -11.19 -2.45 -0.47
C ALA A 30 -12.33 -1.67 0.21
N HIS A 31 -12.97 -0.73 -0.48
CA HIS A 31 -14.15 -0.05 0.04
C HIS A 31 -15.33 -1.02 0.19
N GLU A 32 -15.55 -1.88 -0.80
CA GLU A 32 -16.58 -2.92 -0.74
C GLU A 32 -16.30 -3.92 0.39
N ALA A 33 -15.05 -4.42 0.50
CA ALA A 33 -14.64 -5.33 1.56
C ALA A 33 -14.85 -4.73 2.96
N SER A 34 -14.54 -3.45 3.15
CA SER A 34 -14.78 -2.72 4.40
C SER A 34 -16.27 -2.56 4.68
N ASN A 35 -17.03 -2.12 3.69
CA ASN A 35 -18.47 -1.88 3.84
C ASN A 35 -19.24 -3.17 4.15
N GLN A 36 -18.88 -4.26 3.51
CA GLN A 36 -19.50 -5.56 3.75
C GLN A 36 -19.28 -6.00 5.21
N GLU A 37 -18.07 -5.99 5.71
CA GLU A 37 -17.78 -6.43 7.08
C GLU A 37 -18.39 -5.51 8.14
N ARG A 38 -18.36 -4.20 7.90
CA ARG A 38 -18.99 -3.23 8.80
C ARG A 38 -20.52 -3.40 8.85
N SER A 39 -21.14 -3.76 7.72
CA SER A 39 -22.55 -4.11 7.63
C SER A 39 -22.87 -5.36 8.44
N GLU A 40 -22.09 -6.42 8.27
CA GLU A 40 -22.28 -7.70 8.96
C GLU A 40 -22.09 -7.57 10.48
N LYS A 41 -21.21 -6.67 10.92
CA LYS A 41 -20.91 -6.44 12.35
C LYS A 41 -21.69 -5.29 12.98
N ASP A 42 -22.68 -4.72 12.27
CA ASP A 42 -23.47 -3.56 12.72
C ASP A 42 -22.62 -2.35 13.17
N MET A 43 -21.56 -2.07 12.40
CA MET A 43 -20.59 -1.01 12.67
C MET A 43 -20.83 0.26 11.86
N HIS A 44 -22.01 0.45 11.29
CA HIS A 44 -22.32 1.57 10.38
C HIS A 44 -22.17 2.95 11.01
N ASN A 45 -22.47 3.06 12.31
CA ASN A 45 -22.42 4.33 13.04
C ASN A 45 -21.04 4.65 13.64
N GLN A 46 -20.06 3.77 13.44
CA GLN A 46 -18.70 3.95 13.96
C GLN A 46 -17.82 4.59 12.88
N THR A 47 -17.69 5.93 12.93
CA THR A 47 -16.98 6.71 11.91
C THR A 47 -15.48 6.43 11.89
N GLU A 48 -14.92 5.99 13.02
CA GLU A 48 -13.51 5.58 13.15
C GLU A 48 -13.13 4.37 12.31
N PHE A 49 -14.11 3.58 11.86
CA PHE A 49 -13.88 2.43 10.98
C PHE A 49 -14.19 2.71 9.51
N VAL A 50 -14.43 3.97 9.16
CA VAL A 50 -14.60 4.35 7.76
C VAL A 50 -13.27 4.17 7.03
N TYR A 51 -13.30 3.35 5.97
CA TYR A 51 -12.12 3.10 5.16
C TYR A 51 -11.79 4.28 4.25
N GLY A 52 -10.53 4.67 4.25
CA GLY A 52 -9.97 5.63 3.31
C GLY A 52 -8.66 5.12 2.74
N GLU A 53 -8.28 5.58 1.58
CA GLU A 53 -7.05 5.15 0.91
C GLU A 53 -6.12 6.32 0.64
N ILE A 54 -4.82 6.08 0.83
CA ILE A 54 -3.80 7.00 0.36
C ILE A 54 -3.35 6.59 -1.04
N VAL A 55 -3.16 7.56 -1.90
CA VAL A 55 -2.74 7.34 -3.28
C VAL A 55 -1.21 7.25 -3.35
N PHE A 56 -0.69 6.31 -4.13
CA PHE A 56 0.74 6.07 -4.34
C PHE A 56 1.52 7.37 -4.60
N LEU A 57 1.06 8.18 -5.56
CA LEU A 57 1.74 9.41 -5.97
C LEU A 57 1.81 10.48 -4.88
N TYR A 58 0.93 10.43 -3.88
CA TYR A 58 0.97 11.36 -2.74
C TYR A 58 1.72 10.78 -1.54
N PHE A 59 1.79 9.45 -1.42
CA PHE A 59 2.47 8.81 -0.30
C PHE A 59 3.99 8.74 -0.49
N VAL A 60 4.45 8.51 -1.71
CA VAL A 60 5.89 8.48 -2.01
C VAL A 60 6.62 9.76 -1.58
N PRO A 61 6.11 10.98 -1.85
CA PRO A 61 6.73 12.21 -1.35
C PRO A 61 6.88 12.28 0.17
N LEU A 62 5.89 11.75 0.92
CA LEU A 62 5.98 11.69 2.38
C LEU A 62 7.09 10.74 2.83
N LEU A 63 7.22 9.59 2.18
CA LEU A 63 8.30 8.65 2.44
C LEU A 63 9.67 9.27 2.11
N GLU A 64 9.80 9.98 1.01
CA GLU A 64 11.03 10.70 0.65
C GLU A 64 11.41 11.78 1.66
N TYR A 65 10.42 12.44 2.25
CA TYR A 65 10.67 13.41 3.31
C TYR A 65 11.23 12.74 4.58
N VAL A 66 10.67 11.58 4.95
CA VAL A 66 11.13 10.80 6.12
C VAL A 66 12.48 10.13 5.87
N LYS A 67 12.79 9.80 4.62
CA LYS A 67 14.03 9.12 4.19
C LYS A 67 14.27 7.80 4.92
N PRO A 68 13.43 6.79 4.70
CA PRO A 68 13.63 5.46 5.29
C PRO A 68 15.01 4.92 4.92
N LYS A 69 15.67 4.27 5.89
CA LYS A 69 17.00 3.71 5.71
C LYS A 69 16.95 2.21 5.44
N PRO A 70 17.92 1.67 4.70
CA PRO A 70 18.05 0.22 4.55
C PRO A 70 18.02 -0.51 5.89
N GLY A 71 17.26 -1.60 5.95
CA GLY A 71 17.13 -2.43 7.15
C GLY A 71 16.11 -1.93 8.18
N GLU A 72 15.52 -0.75 8.01
CA GLU A 72 14.44 -0.27 8.88
C GLU A 72 13.13 -1.05 8.65
N ILE A 73 12.25 -1.00 9.63
CA ILE A 73 10.92 -1.61 9.57
C ILE A 73 9.89 -0.49 9.41
N PHE A 74 9.06 -0.60 8.39
CA PHE A 74 7.92 0.28 8.20
C PHE A 74 6.68 -0.31 8.87
N TRP A 75 5.98 0.49 9.67
CA TRP A 75 4.72 0.14 10.31
C TRP A 75 3.60 1.07 9.88
N ASP A 76 2.43 0.50 9.59
CA ASP A 76 1.20 1.24 9.35
C ASP A 76 0.09 0.76 10.29
N LEU A 77 -0.42 1.66 11.12
CA LEU A 77 -1.48 1.38 12.08
C LEU A 77 -2.82 1.79 11.48
N GLY A 78 -3.70 0.82 11.24
CA GLY A 78 -4.91 1.01 10.46
C GLY A 78 -4.62 0.92 8.95
N CYS A 79 -3.85 -0.10 8.57
CA CYS A 79 -3.30 -0.19 7.20
C CYS A 79 -4.34 -0.51 6.12
N GLY A 80 -5.59 -0.79 6.48
CA GLY A 80 -6.62 -1.20 5.52
C GLY A 80 -6.19 -2.43 4.72
N ALA A 81 -6.35 -2.37 3.40
CA ALA A 81 -5.88 -3.40 2.47
C ALA A 81 -4.36 -3.31 2.17
N GLY A 82 -3.63 -2.42 2.84
CA GLY A 82 -2.18 -2.36 2.80
C GLY A 82 -1.57 -1.51 1.69
N LYS A 83 -2.29 -0.60 1.08
CA LYS A 83 -1.74 0.29 0.03
C LYS A 83 -0.47 1.04 0.47
N PRO A 84 -0.38 1.63 1.68
CA PRO A 84 0.86 2.23 2.16
C PRO A 84 2.01 1.23 2.29
N LEU A 85 1.71 -0.01 2.70
CA LEU A 85 2.72 -1.07 2.84
C LEU A 85 3.29 -1.48 1.48
N ILE A 86 2.41 -1.67 0.49
CA ILE A 86 2.80 -1.98 -0.90
C ILE A 86 3.62 -0.84 -1.48
N THR A 87 3.17 0.41 -1.30
CA THR A 87 3.90 1.59 -1.75
C THR A 87 5.28 1.69 -1.12
N ALA A 88 5.38 1.54 0.21
CA ALA A 88 6.66 1.62 0.93
C ALA A 88 7.63 0.52 0.47
N SER A 89 7.15 -0.71 0.31
CA SER A 89 7.99 -1.83 -0.12
C SER A 89 8.49 -1.70 -1.56
N LEU A 90 7.69 -1.12 -2.45
CA LEU A 90 8.10 -0.85 -3.84
C LEU A 90 9.04 0.36 -3.94
N ALA A 91 8.77 1.41 -3.17
CA ALA A 91 9.59 2.62 -3.16
C ALA A 91 10.95 2.41 -2.48
N TYR A 92 10.98 1.59 -1.44
CA TYR A 92 12.17 1.33 -0.61
C TYR A 92 12.37 -0.18 -0.42
N PRO A 93 12.81 -0.91 -1.47
CA PRO A 93 12.97 -2.36 -1.44
C PRO A 93 14.02 -2.84 -0.42
N GLU A 94 14.84 -1.93 0.09
CA GLU A 94 15.86 -2.19 1.11
C GLU A 94 15.32 -2.17 2.54
N LEU A 95 14.05 -1.80 2.74
CA LEU A 95 13.38 -1.97 4.03
C LEU A 95 13.40 -3.45 4.42
N LYS A 96 13.67 -3.71 5.69
CA LYS A 96 13.69 -5.09 6.20
C LYS A 96 12.32 -5.75 6.06
N VAL A 97 11.26 -5.01 6.40
CA VAL A 97 9.87 -5.46 6.29
C VAL A 97 8.90 -4.30 6.40
N CYS A 98 7.77 -4.40 5.70
CA CYS A 98 6.62 -3.52 5.87
C CYS A 98 5.51 -4.30 6.58
N LYS A 99 5.02 -3.79 7.70
CA LYS A 99 4.01 -4.43 8.56
C LYS A 99 2.83 -3.50 8.79
N GLY A 100 1.64 -4.07 8.84
CA GLY A 100 0.43 -3.33 9.15
C GLY A 100 -0.43 -4.02 10.19
N ILE A 101 -1.24 -3.21 10.86
CA ILE A 101 -2.28 -3.67 11.77
C ILE A 101 -3.60 -3.13 11.23
N GLU A 102 -4.57 -4.02 11.09
CA GLU A 102 -5.93 -3.68 10.65
C GLU A 102 -6.94 -4.48 11.47
N LEU A 103 -8.03 -3.84 11.85
CA LEU A 103 -9.10 -4.45 12.64
C LEU A 103 -10.07 -5.25 11.77
N LEU A 104 -10.38 -4.77 10.56
CA LEU A 104 -11.35 -5.42 9.68
C LEU A 104 -10.72 -6.60 8.95
N GLY A 105 -11.19 -7.81 9.26
CA GLY A 105 -10.64 -9.05 8.74
C GLY A 105 -10.71 -9.18 7.23
N ASN A 106 -11.76 -8.65 6.58
CA ASN A 106 -11.89 -8.65 5.13
C ASN A 106 -10.78 -7.82 4.47
N LEU A 107 -10.41 -6.68 5.06
CA LEU A 107 -9.29 -5.86 4.57
C LEU A 107 -7.96 -6.57 4.77
N VAL A 108 -7.76 -7.24 5.91
CA VAL A 108 -6.55 -8.04 6.17
C VAL A 108 -6.41 -9.16 5.13
N THR A 109 -7.49 -9.87 4.84
CA THR A 109 -7.51 -10.96 3.84
C THR A 109 -7.16 -10.42 2.46
N LEU A 110 -7.79 -9.34 2.03
CA LEU A 110 -7.51 -8.69 0.75
C LEU A 110 -6.05 -8.21 0.69
N GLY A 111 -5.55 -7.55 1.74
CA GLY A 111 -4.18 -7.06 1.83
C GLY A 111 -3.13 -8.18 1.70
N ARG A 112 -3.37 -9.34 2.29
CA ARG A 112 -2.51 -10.51 2.14
C ARG A 112 -2.48 -11.03 0.71
N GLN A 113 -3.64 -11.11 0.06
CA GLN A 113 -3.72 -11.51 -1.37
C GLN A 113 -2.94 -10.53 -2.27
N ILE A 114 -3.07 -9.24 -2.03
CA ILE A 114 -2.33 -8.20 -2.76
C ILE A 114 -0.82 -8.34 -2.52
N ALA A 115 -0.39 -8.55 -1.28
CA ALA A 115 1.02 -8.73 -0.93
C ALA A 115 1.64 -9.97 -1.60
N ASP A 116 0.91 -11.09 -1.64
CA ASP A 116 1.36 -12.30 -2.34
C ASP A 116 1.47 -12.08 -3.85
N SER A 117 0.52 -11.35 -4.44
CA SER A 117 0.56 -10.96 -5.85
C SER A 117 1.75 -10.05 -6.16
N GLN A 118 2.04 -9.08 -5.29
CA GLN A 118 3.21 -8.21 -5.42
C GLN A 118 4.51 -9.01 -5.40
N LYS A 119 4.66 -9.89 -4.41
CA LYS A 119 5.85 -10.73 -4.29
C LYS A 119 6.10 -11.55 -5.55
N LYS A 120 5.05 -12.18 -6.08
CA LYS A 120 5.12 -12.96 -7.32
C LYS A 120 5.55 -12.10 -8.50
N LEU A 121 4.90 -10.95 -8.72
CA LEU A 121 5.22 -10.03 -9.81
C LEU A 121 6.64 -9.48 -9.72
N CYS A 122 7.09 -9.10 -8.54
CA CYS A 122 8.47 -8.63 -8.35
C CYS A 122 9.48 -9.72 -8.70
N GLN A 123 9.23 -10.97 -8.31
CA GLN A 123 10.08 -12.10 -8.68
C GLN A 123 10.10 -12.34 -10.20
N GLU A 124 8.95 -12.30 -10.87
CA GLU A 124 8.84 -12.47 -12.33
C GLU A 124 9.54 -11.36 -13.11
N ARG A 125 9.55 -10.14 -12.59
CA ARG A 125 10.16 -8.96 -13.22
C ARG A 125 11.60 -8.69 -12.76
N ASN A 126 12.16 -9.46 -11.83
CA ASN A 126 13.48 -9.24 -11.20
C ASN A 126 13.61 -7.84 -10.55
N ILE A 127 12.60 -7.44 -9.83
CA ILE A 127 12.56 -6.18 -9.08
C ILE A 127 12.77 -6.46 -7.59
#